data_17eae4fb74530e46e541147ed9c4d679
#
_entry.id   17eae4fb74530e46e541147ed9c4d679
#
_cell.length_a   1.000
_cell.length_b   1.000
_cell.length_c   1.000
_cell.angle_alpha   90.00
_cell.angle_beta   90.00
_cell.angle_gamma   90.00
#
_symmetry.space_group_name_H-M   'P 1'
#
loop_
_entity.id
_entity.type
_entity.pdbx_description
1 polymer ?
#
loop_
_entity_poly.entity_id
_entity_poly.type
_entity_poly.pdbx_seq_one_letter_code
_entity_poly.pdbx_strand_id
1 'polypeptide(L)'
;MRCLLILIAVTAAIAGSFAYLSLDLGQLFSMDAAAGMLRFMLTFFPPELSSAFLAKTAVGMLETLAVSAVGTLCAAVLGFGLALPASGLYGDALRAFSRLLLNLLRSIPELVWAALTVLAVGLGPFAGTLALALHTAGVLGRLFAEALENAPRAPARALADAGTPAALVFVYGTLPCVWPQFLAYILYRWENNIRVAAILGFVGAGGLGQMLYFELSLFHLSQACTVIIAMLALAAMVDTASAILRVDRHSQ
;
A
#
# COMPACT_ATOMS: atom_id res chain seq x y z
N MET A 1 29.21 9.47 29.25
CA MET A 1 29.47 8.05 29.50
C MET A 1 28.37 7.10 28.99
N ARG A 2 27.08 7.26 29.37
CA ARG A 2 26.01 6.34 28.94
C ARG A 2 25.84 6.27 27.43
N CYS A 3 25.87 7.40 26.71
CA CYS A 3 25.75 7.39 25.24
C CYS A 3 26.92 6.69 24.54
N LEU A 4 28.14 6.83 25.08
CA LEU A 4 29.32 6.15 24.52
C LEU A 4 29.24 4.64 24.72
N LEU A 5 28.78 4.19 25.89
CA LEU A 5 28.57 2.75 26.17
C LEU A 5 27.49 2.15 25.27
N ILE A 6 26.39 2.85 25.03
CA ILE A 6 25.34 2.42 24.10
C ILE A 6 25.89 2.32 22.68
N LEU A 7 26.66 3.32 22.24
CA LEU A 7 27.28 3.31 20.92
C LEU A 7 28.23 2.12 20.75
N ILE A 8 29.10 1.87 21.73
CA ILE A 8 30.01 0.71 21.72
C ILE A 8 29.23 -0.59 21.71
N ALA A 9 28.18 -0.74 22.52
CA ALA A 9 27.36 -1.93 22.56
C ALA A 9 26.65 -2.19 21.22
N VAL A 10 26.09 -1.16 20.61
CA VAL A 10 25.44 -1.27 19.28
C VAL A 10 26.45 -1.63 18.21
N THR A 11 27.63 -0.97 18.18
CA THR A 11 28.68 -1.28 17.22
C THR A 11 29.21 -2.71 17.40
N ALA A 12 29.40 -3.16 18.63
CA ALA A 12 29.82 -4.53 18.94
C ALA A 12 28.75 -5.57 18.54
N ALA A 13 27.46 -5.26 18.76
CA ALA A 13 26.36 -6.11 18.33
C ALA A 13 26.29 -6.22 16.81
N ILE A 14 26.47 -5.11 16.08
CA ILE A 14 26.52 -5.09 14.61
C ILE A 14 27.73 -5.92 14.13
N ALA A 15 28.92 -5.66 14.64
CA ALA A 15 30.12 -6.40 14.27
C ALA A 15 30.01 -7.90 14.58
N GLY A 16 29.47 -8.25 15.74
CA GLY A 16 29.19 -9.63 16.13
C GLY A 16 28.15 -10.31 15.21
N SER A 17 27.13 -9.58 14.76
CA SER A 17 26.16 -10.10 13.79
C SER A 17 26.80 -10.42 12.45
N PHE A 18 27.67 -9.53 11.93
CA PHE A 18 28.42 -9.78 10.69
C PHE A 18 29.38 -10.97 10.82
N ALA A 19 30.05 -11.08 11.95
CA ALA A 19 30.95 -12.21 12.23
C ALA A 19 30.17 -13.55 12.34
N TYR A 20 28.99 -13.52 12.98
CA TYR A 20 28.14 -14.71 13.12
C TYR A 20 27.58 -15.19 11.77
N LEU A 21 27.16 -14.25 10.91
CA LEU A 21 26.63 -14.54 9.56
C LEU A 21 27.70 -15.01 8.57
N SER A 22 29.01 -15.00 8.96
CA SER A 22 30.15 -15.38 8.11
C SER A 22 30.07 -14.80 6.68
N LEU A 23 29.58 -13.54 6.56
CA LEU A 23 29.48 -12.86 5.30
C LEU A 23 30.86 -12.56 4.74
N ASP A 24 31.20 -13.19 3.62
CA ASP A 24 32.41 -12.89 2.89
C ASP A 24 32.25 -11.57 2.09
N LEU A 25 32.42 -10.46 2.82
CA LEU A 25 32.32 -9.13 2.23
C LEU A 25 33.38 -8.91 1.12
N GLY A 26 34.52 -9.64 1.19
CA GLY A 26 35.54 -9.59 0.16
C GLY A 26 35.03 -10.13 -1.18
N GLN A 27 34.29 -11.22 -1.16
CA GLN A 27 33.65 -11.76 -2.35
C GLN A 27 32.55 -10.84 -2.87
N LEU A 28 31.75 -10.24 -1.99
CA LEU A 28 30.67 -9.36 -2.39
C LEU A 28 31.16 -8.11 -3.14
N PHE A 29 32.29 -7.56 -2.72
CA PHE A 29 32.93 -6.39 -3.34
C PHE A 29 34.02 -6.76 -4.36
N SER A 30 34.13 -8.03 -4.75
CA SER A 30 35.07 -8.45 -5.77
C SER A 30 34.65 -7.95 -7.16
N MET A 31 35.62 -7.66 -8.01
CA MET A 31 35.38 -7.29 -9.43
C MET A 31 34.68 -8.42 -10.19
N ASP A 32 34.92 -9.67 -9.81
CA ASP A 32 34.27 -10.85 -10.41
C ASP A 32 32.78 -10.91 -10.06
N ALA A 33 32.40 -10.60 -8.80
CA ALA A 33 31.01 -10.52 -8.41
C ALA A 33 30.29 -9.37 -9.13
N ALA A 34 30.91 -8.19 -9.20
CA ALA A 34 30.37 -7.04 -9.94
C ALA A 34 30.20 -7.35 -11.44
N ALA A 35 31.19 -7.98 -12.07
CA ALA A 35 31.10 -8.42 -13.45
C ALA A 35 30.02 -9.51 -13.65
N GLY A 36 29.87 -10.42 -12.71
CA GLY A 36 28.83 -11.44 -12.71
C GLY A 36 27.42 -10.83 -12.63
N MET A 37 27.21 -9.89 -11.70
CA MET A 37 25.96 -9.15 -11.58
C MET A 37 25.63 -8.36 -12.85
N LEU A 38 26.61 -7.66 -13.41
CA LEU A 38 26.40 -6.91 -14.66
C LEU A 38 26.04 -7.84 -15.82
N ARG A 39 26.74 -8.97 -15.99
CA ARG A 39 26.39 -9.97 -17.00
C ARG A 39 24.96 -10.49 -16.82
N PHE A 40 24.59 -10.81 -15.60
CA PHE A 40 23.21 -11.25 -15.30
C PHE A 40 22.17 -10.16 -15.63
N MET A 41 22.42 -8.89 -15.27
CA MET A 41 21.53 -7.78 -15.63
C MET A 41 21.41 -7.61 -17.16
N LEU A 42 22.51 -7.82 -17.90
CA LEU A 42 22.49 -7.74 -19.36
C LEU A 42 21.69 -8.86 -20.02
N THR A 43 21.48 -10.00 -19.36
CA THR A 43 20.64 -11.09 -19.90
C THR A 43 19.15 -10.75 -19.94
N PHE A 44 18.72 -9.69 -19.24
CA PHE A 44 17.35 -9.17 -19.34
C PHE A 44 17.11 -8.41 -20.67
N PHE A 45 18.16 -7.97 -21.34
CA PHE A 45 18.07 -7.22 -22.60
C PHE A 45 18.37 -8.10 -23.81
N PRO A 46 17.67 -7.85 -24.94
CA PRO A 46 16.63 -6.86 -25.17
C PRO A 46 15.26 -7.28 -24.56
N PRO A 47 14.40 -6.30 -24.19
CA PRO A 47 13.04 -6.60 -23.76
C PRO A 47 12.22 -7.22 -24.91
N GLU A 48 11.23 -8.06 -24.57
CA GLU A 48 10.30 -8.66 -25.52
C GLU A 48 9.26 -7.61 -25.94
N LEU A 49 9.26 -7.25 -27.22
CA LEU A 49 8.40 -6.19 -27.78
C LEU A 49 7.40 -6.74 -28.81
N SER A 50 7.19 -8.05 -28.88
CA SER A 50 6.15 -8.60 -29.76
C SER A 50 4.77 -8.06 -29.40
N SER A 51 3.94 -7.81 -30.42
CA SER A 51 2.61 -7.25 -30.23
C SER A 51 1.72 -8.12 -29.34
N ALA A 52 1.87 -9.43 -29.42
CA ALA A 52 1.14 -10.38 -28.59
C ALA A 52 1.53 -10.27 -27.10
N PHE A 53 2.83 -10.16 -26.80
CA PHE A 53 3.30 -10.03 -25.43
C PHE A 53 2.98 -8.65 -24.83
N LEU A 54 3.10 -7.59 -25.63
CA LEU A 54 2.72 -6.24 -25.20
C LEU A 54 1.21 -6.15 -24.90
N ALA A 55 0.36 -6.78 -25.71
CA ALA A 55 -1.07 -6.84 -25.44
C ALA A 55 -1.36 -7.57 -24.11
N LYS A 56 -0.70 -8.70 -23.85
CA LYS A 56 -0.80 -9.44 -22.58
C LYS A 56 -0.34 -8.58 -21.40
N THR A 57 0.77 -7.86 -21.55
CA THR A 57 1.31 -6.95 -20.53
C THR A 57 0.34 -5.79 -20.25
N ALA A 58 -0.29 -5.21 -21.28
CA ALA A 58 -1.29 -4.16 -21.12
C ALA A 58 -2.51 -4.63 -20.33
N VAL A 59 -2.98 -5.86 -20.57
CA VAL A 59 -4.05 -6.46 -19.75
C VAL A 59 -3.61 -6.61 -18.30
N GLY A 60 -2.39 -7.08 -18.04
CA GLY A 60 -1.83 -7.16 -16.69
C GLY A 60 -1.72 -5.79 -15.99
N MET A 61 -1.41 -4.71 -16.74
CA MET A 61 -1.43 -3.34 -16.22
C MET A 61 -2.84 -2.92 -15.78
N LEU A 62 -3.84 -3.15 -16.63
CA LEU A 62 -5.24 -2.84 -16.32
C LEU A 62 -5.74 -3.64 -15.12
N GLU A 63 -5.36 -4.91 -15.02
CA GLU A 63 -5.69 -5.77 -13.89
C GLU A 63 -5.07 -5.24 -12.58
N THR A 64 -3.80 -4.85 -12.59
CA THR A 64 -3.14 -4.24 -11.42
C THR A 64 -3.81 -2.93 -11.01
N LEU A 65 -4.17 -2.07 -11.97
CA LEU A 65 -4.94 -0.86 -11.72
C LEU A 65 -6.31 -1.16 -11.11
N ALA A 66 -7.04 -2.12 -11.66
CA ALA A 66 -8.36 -2.51 -11.17
C ALA A 66 -8.29 -3.05 -9.74
N VAL A 67 -7.37 -3.99 -9.47
CA VAL A 67 -7.14 -4.56 -8.12
C VAL A 67 -6.85 -3.47 -7.11
N SER A 68 -5.93 -2.55 -7.43
CA SER A 68 -5.56 -1.47 -6.52
C SER A 68 -6.69 -0.46 -6.30
N ALA A 69 -7.42 -0.08 -7.36
CA ALA A 69 -8.51 0.90 -7.26
C ALA A 69 -9.70 0.33 -6.49
N VAL A 70 -10.17 -0.87 -6.86
CA VAL A 70 -11.30 -1.52 -6.19
C VAL A 70 -10.94 -1.87 -4.75
N GLY A 71 -9.73 -2.41 -4.49
CA GLY A 71 -9.25 -2.69 -3.15
C GLY A 71 -9.21 -1.45 -2.26
N THR A 72 -8.73 -0.31 -2.79
CA THR A 72 -8.71 0.96 -2.06
C THR A 72 -10.10 1.52 -1.82
N LEU A 73 -11.01 1.42 -2.80
CA LEU A 73 -12.40 1.86 -2.64
C LEU A 73 -13.13 1.03 -1.58
N CYS A 74 -13.01 -0.28 -1.63
CA CYS A 74 -13.57 -1.17 -0.59
C CYS A 74 -12.98 -0.84 0.80
N ALA A 75 -11.65 -0.60 0.86
CA ALA A 75 -10.97 -0.19 2.08
C ALA A 75 -11.48 1.15 2.62
N ALA A 76 -11.75 2.12 1.75
CA ALA A 76 -12.28 3.42 2.15
C ALA A 76 -13.69 3.30 2.74
N VAL A 77 -14.56 2.48 2.13
CA VAL A 77 -15.92 2.23 2.63
C VAL A 77 -15.89 1.50 3.96
N LEU A 78 -15.15 0.40 4.07
CA LEU A 78 -15.00 -0.37 5.31
C LEU A 78 -14.34 0.46 6.41
N GLY A 79 -13.26 1.17 6.05
CA GLY A 79 -12.52 2.05 6.95
C GLY A 79 -13.38 3.19 7.47
N PHE A 80 -14.18 3.83 6.62
CA PHE A 80 -15.13 4.87 7.03
C PHE A 80 -16.18 4.34 7.99
N GLY A 81 -16.78 3.18 7.67
CA GLY A 81 -17.76 2.53 8.56
C GLY A 81 -17.21 2.25 9.96
N LEU A 82 -15.94 1.75 10.03
CA LEU A 82 -15.27 1.47 11.30
C LEU A 82 -14.73 2.75 11.99
N ALA A 83 -14.44 3.81 11.23
CA ALA A 83 -13.95 5.08 11.78
C ALA A 83 -15.01 5.79 12.63
N LEU A 84 -16.28 5.68 12.28
CA LEU A 84 -17.36 6.32 13.02
C LEU A 84 -17.40 5.87 14.50
N PRO A 85 -17.49 4.55 14.80
CA PRO A 85 -17.41 4.13 16.19
C PRO A 85 -16.01 4.30 16.78
N ALA A 86 -14.92 4.16 16.00
CA ALA A 86 -13.56 4.34 16.48
C ALA A 86 -13.25 5.78 16.92
N SER A 87 -13.95 6.79 16.39
CA SER A 87 -13.84 8.21 16.81
C SER A 87 -14.49 8.52 18.15
N GLY A 88 -15.25 7.58 18.73
CA GLY A 88 -15.94 7.75 20.02
C GLY A 88 -17.34 8.32 19.94
N LEU A 89 -17.92 8.46 18.75
CA LEU A 89 -19.29 8.96 18.57
C LEU A 89 -20.36 8.07 19.23
N TYR A 90 -20.06 6.79 19.43
CA TYR A 90 -21.01 5.78 19.94
C TYR A 90 -20.60 5.18 21.29
N GLY A 91 -19.72 5.86 22.05
CA GLY A 91 -19.28 5.44 23.38
C GLY A 91 -17.96 4.67 23.41
N ASP A 92 -17.40 4.50 24.63
CA ASP A 92 -16.03 4.01 24.81
C ASP A 92 -15.83 2.53 24.48
N ALA A 93 -16.81 1.68 24.77
CA ALA A 93 -16.71 0.25 24.50
C ALA A 93 -16.62 -0.03 22.97
N LEU A 94 -17.49 0.61 22.18
CA LEU A 94 -17.50 0.46 20.73
C LEU A 94 -16.27 1.11 20.09
N ARG A 95 -15.82 2.23 20.66
CA ARG A 95 -14.54 2.88 20.29
C ARG A 95 -13.35 1.93 20.49
N ALA A 96 -13.24 1.32 21.66
CA ALA A 96 -12.15 0.40 21.98
C ALA A 96 -12.15 -0.82 21.05
N PHE A 97 -13.32 -1.44 20.83
CA PHE A 97 -13.48 -2.58 19.94
C PHE A 97 -13.11 -2.24 18.49
N SER A 98 -13.63 -1.14 17.95
CA SER A 98 -13.34 -0.72 16.57
C SER A 98 -11.86 -0.38 16.37
N ARG A 99 -11.24 0.27 17.35
CA ARG A 99 -9.79 0.53 17.32
C ARG A 99 -8.95 -0.74 17.37
N LEU A 100 -9.36 -1.71 18.19
CA LEU A 100 -8.70 -3.02 18.22
C LEU A 100 -8.77 -3.70 16.86
N LEU A 101 -9.97 -3.72 16.24
CA LEU A 101 -10.15 -4.31 14.91
C LEU A 101 -9.32 -3.59 13.84
N LEU A 102 -9.33 -2.26 13.80
CA LEU A 102 -8.53 -1.47 12.87
C LEU A 102 -7.01 -1.71 13.07
N ASN A 103 -6.57 -1.84 14.34
CA ASN A 103 -5.19 -2.16 14.65
C ASN A 103 -4.81 -3.58 14.18
N LEU A 104 -5.70 -4.55 14.39
CA LEU A 104 -5.50 -5.93 13.91
C LEU A 104 -5.34 -5.96 12.38
N LEU A 105 -6.26 -5.32 11.65
CA LEU A 105 -6.24 -5.29 10.18
C LEU A 105 -4.94 -4.72 9.62
N ARG A 106 -4.40 -3.65 10.21
CA ARG A 106 -3.19 -2.97 9.73
C ARG A 106 -1.89 -3.56 10.26
N SER A 107 -1.91 -4.34 11.35
CA SER A 107 -0.70 -4.92 11.93
C SER A 107 -0.22 -6.17 11.17
N ILE A 108 -1.12 -6.81 10.42
CA ILE A 108 -0.76 -7.93 9.55
C ILE A 108 -0.23 -7.36 8.23
N PRO A 109 1.01 -7.71 7.80
CA PRO A 109 1.57 -7.25 6.52
C PRO A 109 0.69 -7.63 5.33
N GLU A 110 0.68 -6.78 4.29
CA GLU A 110 -0.14 -6.98 3.09
C GLU A 110 0.12 -8.34 2.41
N LEU A 111 1.38 -8.80 2.37
CA LEU A 111 1.75 -10.09 1.80
C LEU A 111 1.13 -11.27 2.57
N VAL A 112 1.02 -11.15 3.89
CA VAL A 112 0.39 -12.18 4.71
C VAL A 112 -1.11 -12.22 4.44
N TRP A 113 -1.76 -11.04 4.35
CA TRP A 113 -3.15 -10.95 3.91
C TRP A 113 -3.36 -11.59 2.55
N ALA A 114 -2.46 -11.31 1.58
CA ALA A 114 -2.56 -11.89 0.24
C ALA A 114 -2.43 -13.42 0.28
N ALA A 115 -1.49 -13.97 1.03
CA ALA A 115 -1.35 -15.41 1.19
C ALA A 115 -2.60 -16.03 1.81
N LEU A 116 -3.16 -15.43 2.87
CA LEU A 116 -4.38 -15.92 3.52
C LEU A 116 -5.59 -15.85 2.58
N THR A 117 -5.75 -14.76 1.83
CA THR A 117 -6.88 -14.61 0.89
C THR A 117 -6.74 -15.55 -0.29
N VAL A 118 -5.54 -15.76 -0.83
CA VAL A 118 -5.28 -16.76 -1.89
C VAL A 118 -5.62 -18.17 -1.40
N LEU A 119 -5.26 -18.53 -0.17
CA LEU A 119 -5.63 -19.83 0.41
C LEU A 119 -7.15 -19.97 0.60
N ALA A 120 -7.85 -18.87 0.92
CA ALA A 120 -9.29 -18.89 1.19
C ALA A 120 -10.15 -18.89 -0.07
N VAL A 121 -9.78 -18.09 -1.08
CA VAL A 121 -10.64 -17.85 -2.27
C VAL A 121 -9.99 -18.27 -3.59
N GLY A 122 -8.76 -18.78 -3.56
CA GLY A 122 -8.00 -19.19 -4.74
C GLY A 122 -7.12 -18.08 -5.31
N LEU A 123 -6.30 -18.47 -6.31
CA LEU A 123 -5.41 -17.55 -7.04
C LEU A 123 -6.23 -16.56 -7.89
N GLY A 124 -5.77 -15.33 -7.99
CA GLY A 124 -6.30 -14.35 -8.92
C GLY A 124 -6.56 -12.96 -8.33
N PRO A 125 -7.07 -12.02 -9.15
CA PRO A 125 -7.25 -10.61 -8.81
C PRO A 125 -8.19 -10.37 -7.63
N PHE A 126 -9.16 -11.25 -7.41
CA PHE A 126 -10.10 -11.15 -6.30
C PHE A 126 -9.38 -11.30 -4.95
N ALA A 127 -8.45 -12.27 -4.84
CA ALA A 127 -7.66 -12.45 -3.63
C ALA A 127 -6.80 -11.21 -3.33
N GLY A 128 -6.14 -10.64 -4.36
CA GLY A 128 -5.37 -9.41 -4.21
C GLY A 128 -6.22 -8.21 -3.80
N THR A 129 -7.38 -8.06 -4.40
CA THR A 129 -8.34 -7.00 -4.04
C THR A 129 -8.77 -7.11 -2.58
N LEU A 130 -9.10 -8.32 -2.12
CA LEU A 130 -9.52 -8.57 -0.74
C LEU A 130 -8.38 -8.30 0.25
N ALA A 131 -7.16 -8.75 -0.04
CA ALA A 131 -5.98 -8.49 0.78
C ALA A 131 -5.72 -6.99 0.96
N LEU A 132 -5.73 -6.24 -0.15
CA LEU A 132 -5.59 -4.78 -0.13
C LEU A 132 -6.73 -4.11 0.64
N ALA A 133 -7.96 -4.56 0.43
CA ALA A 133 -9.12 -4.00 1.12
C ALA A 133 -9.01 -4.16 2.63
N LEU A 134 -8.64 -5.34 3.13
CA LEU A 134 -8.54 -5.62 4.56
C LEU A 134 -7.41 -4.81 5.23
N HIS A 135 -6.19 -4.88 4.70
CA HIS A 135 -5.07 -4.14 5.26
C HIS A 135 -5.31 -2.63 5.20
N THR A 136 -5.68 -2.12 4.02
CA THR A 136 -5.87 -0.69 3.81
C THR A 136 -7.07 -0.14 4.59
N ALA A 137 -8.13 -0.93 4.83
CA ALA A 137 -9.24 -0.53 5.70
C ALA A 137 -8.79 -0.27 7.14
N GLY A 138 -7.86 -1.09 7.65
CA GLY A 138 -7.23 -0.85 8.95
C GLY A 138 -6.49 0.49 9.02
N VAL A 139 -5.75 0.83 7.96
CA VAL A 139 -4.99 2.08 7.87
C VAL A 139 -5.90 3.29 7.69
N LEU A 140 -6.78 3.26 6.66
CA LEU A 140 -7.69 4.37 6.38
C LEU A 140 -8.68 4.60 7.51
N GLY A 141 -9.24 3.53 8.08
CA GLY A 141 -10.18 3.64 9.20
C GLY A 141 -9.57 4.32 10.41
N ARG A 142 -8.30 4.03 10.72
CA ARG A 142 -7.58 4.72 11.79
C ARG A 142 -7.36 6.20 11.48
N LEU A 143 -6.91 6.53 10.28
CA LEU A 143 -6.70 7.90 9.83
C LEU A 143 -8.01 8.70 9.81
N PHE A 144 -9.09 8.10 9.35
CA PHE A 144 -10.41 8.73 9.34
C PHE A 144 -10.94 8.98 10.75
N ALA A 145 -10.76 8.01 11.68
CA ALA A 145 -11.15 8.19 13.07
C ALA A 145 -10.40 9.35 13.72
N GLU A 146 -9.09 9.45 13.50
CA GLU A 146 -8.26 10.55 14.01
C GLU A 146 -8.64 11.90 13.40
N ALA A 147 -8.96 11.95 12.11
CA ALA A 147 -9.45 13.17 11.47
C ALA A 147 -10.80 13.61 12.02
N LEU A 148 -11.72 12.67 12.29
CA LEU A 148 -13.01 12.98 12.93
C LEU A 148 -12.84 13.49 14.36
N GLU A 149 -11.92 12.93 15.14
CA GLU A 149 -11.64 13.39 16.51
C GLU A 149 -11.07 14.81 16.55
N ASN A 150 -10.26 15.16 15.54
CA ASN A 150 -9.61 16.46 15.43
C ASN A 150 -10.41 17.48 14.60
N ALA A 151 -11.63 17.12 14.16
CA ALA A 151 -12.47 17.99 13.35
C ALA A 151 -12.78 19.32 14.09
N PRO A 152 -12.85 20.45 13.39
CA PRO A 152 -13.30 21.71 13.95
C PRO A 152 -14.71 21.59 14.54
N ARG A 153 -14.86 21.93 15.82
CA ARG A 153 -16.13 21.77 16.54
C ARG A 153 -17.14 22.90 16.32
N ALA A 154 -16.69 24.06 15.83
CA ALA A 154 -17.54 25.24 15.73
C ALA A 154 -18.74 25.05 14.76
N PRO A 155 -18.57 24.52 13.52
CA PRO A 155 -19.71 24.31 12.62
C PRO A 155 -20.73 23.30 13.18
N ALA A 156 -20.25 22.20 13.76
CA ALA A 156 -21.12 21.20 14.35
C ALA A 156 -21.90 21.74 15.56
N ARG A 157 -21.26 22.52 16.41
CA ARG A 157 -21.94 23.18 17.58
C ARG A 157 -23.01 24.15 17.12
N ALA A 158 -22.72 25.03 16.15
CA ALA A 158 -23.70 25.99 15.65
C ALA A 158 -24.99 25.32 15.14
N LEU A 159 -24.85 24.17 14.44
CA LEU A 159 -25.99 23.39 13.99
C LEU A 159 -26.73 22.70 15.15
N ALA A 160 -26.01 22.18 16.12
CA ALA A 160 -26.61 21.55 17.31
C ALA A 160 -27.39 22.55 18.15
N ASP A 161 -26.83 23.76 18.37
CA ASP A 161 -27.48 24.86 19.10
C ASP A 161 -28.76 25.35 18.40
N ALA A 162 -28.81 25.22 17.06
CA ALA A 162 -30.01 25.48 16.27
C ALA A 162 -31.06 24.34 16.31
N GLY A 163 -30.84 23.31 17.13
CA GLY A 163 -31.79 22.19 17.29
C GLY A 163 -31.75 21.14 16.20
N THR A 164 -30.71 21.14 15.37
CA THR A 164 -30.55 20.17 14.26
C THR A 164 -30.30 18.75 14.81
N PRO A 165 -30.92 17.69 14.23
CA PRO A 165 -30.66 16.31 14.61
C PRO A 165 -29.20 15.92 14.44
N ALA A 166 -28.67 15.06 15.34
CA ALA A 166 -27.26 14.68 15.38
C ALA A 166 -26.69 14.14 14.05
N ALA A 167 -27.49 13.37 13.30
CA ALA A 167 -27.08 12.87 11.97
C ALA A 167 -26.83 13.99 10.97
N LEU A 168 -27.69 15.01 10.95
CA LEU A 168 -27.54 16.18 10.07
C LEU A 168 -26.39 17.08 10.53
N VAL A 169 -26.19 17.23 11.85
CA VAL A 169 -25.02 17.91 12.42
C VAL A 169 -23.73 17.24 11.93
N PHE A 170 -23.68 15.91 11.92
CA PHE A 170 -22.52 15.18 11.40
C PHE A 170 -22.33 15.43 9.90
N VAL A 171 -23.38 15.25 9.09
CA VAL A 171 -23.29 15.35 7.61
C VAL A 171 -22.98 16.77 7.14
N TYR A 172 -23.55 17.81 7.77
CA TYR A 172 -23.39 19.20 7.33
C TYR A 172 -22.37 20.00 8.15
N GLY A 173 -22.08 19.61 9.39
CA GLY A 173 -21.16 20.33 10.27
C GLY A 173 -19.77 19.69 10.36
N THR A 174 -19.68 18.36 10.48
CA THR A 174 -18.41 17.67 10.70
C THR A 174 -17.81 17.14 9.40
N LEU A 175 -18.59 16.36 8.64
CA LEU A 175 -18.11 15.66 7.44
C LEU A 175 -17.50 16.58 6.38
N PRO A 176 -18.09 17.76 6.04
CA PRO A 176 -17.47 18.66 5.06
C PRO A 176 -16.10 19.18 5.48
N CYS A 177 -15.88 19.36 6.79
CA CYS A 177 -14.61 19.85 7.32
C CYS A 177 -13.47 18.82 7.17
N VAL A 178 -13.78 17.52 7.24
CA VAL A 178 -12.78 16.44 7.17
C VAL A 178 -12.71 15.77 5.80
N TRP A 179 -13.70 16.00 4.94
CA TRP A 179 -13.80 15.36 3.63
C TRP A 179 -12.57 15.58 2.72
N PRO A 180 -12.00 16.80 2.63
CA PRO A 180 -10.79 17.00 1.84
C PRO A 180 -9.61 16.17 2.33
N GLN A 181 -9.49 15.98 3.65
CA GLN A 181 -8.47 15.16 4.26
C GLN A 181 -8.69 13.67 3.98
N PHE A 182 -9.94 13.19 4.03
CA PHE A 182 -10.28 11.82 3.65
C PHE A 182 -9.90 11.51 2.21
N LEU A 183 -10.23 12.39 1.28
CA LEU A 183 -9.86 12.24 -0.13
C LEU A 183 -8.34 12.20 -0.32
N ALA A 184 -7.61 13.05 0.40
CA ALA A 184 -6.15 13.05 0.36
C ALA A 184 -5.57 11.72 0.85
N TYR A 185 -6.09 11.15 1.93
CA TYR A 185 -5.68 9.85 2.44
C TYR A 185 -6.02 8.71 1.48
N ILE A 186 -7.22 8.71 0.87
CA ILE A 186 -7.64 7.70 -0.10
C ILE A 186 -6.71 7.72 -1.31
N LEU A 187 -6.45 8.90 -1.90
CA LEU A 187 -5.59 9.05 -3.07
C LEU A 187 -4.15 8.62 -2.77
N TYR A 188 -3.61 9.02 -1.62
CA TYR A 188 -2.27 8.60 -1.19
C TYR A 188 -2.18 7.08 -1.01
N ARG A 189 -3.19 6.47 -0.39
CA ARG A 189 -3.22 5.00 -0.22
C ARG A 189 -3.41 4.28 -1.54
N TRP A 190 -4.21 4.80 -2.47
CA TRP A 190 -4.35 4.21 -3.79
C TRP A 190 -3.03 4.19 -4.55
N GLU A 191 -2.31 5.31 -4.58
CA GLU A 191 -0.97 5.41 -5.17
C GLU A 191 -0.02 4.34 -4.60
N ASN A 192 0.01 4.18 -3.28
CA ASN A 192 0.82 3.16 -2.63
C ASN A 192 0.31 1.74 -2.95
N ASN A 193 -0.99 1.53 -2.98
CA ASN A 193 -1.60 0.23 -3.25
C ASN A 193 -1.34 -0.29 -4.67
N ILE A 194 -1.07 0.57 -5.64
CA ILE A 194 -0.64 0.14 -6.99
C ILE A 194 0.72 -0.57 -6.92
N ARG A 195 1.67 -0.02 -6.17
CA ARG A 195 2.99 -0.66 -5.97
C ARG A 195 2.84 -1.97 -5.19
N VAL A 196 1.99 -1.98 -4.18
CA VAL A 196 1.70 -3.17 -3.38
C VAL A 196 1.00 -4.24 -4.22
N ALA A 197 0.01 -3.88 -5.06
CA ALA A 197 -0.67 -4.81 -5.96
C ALA A 197 0.31 -5.54 -6.89
N ALA A 198 1.33 -4.83 -7.38
CA ALA A 198 2.39 -5.42 -8.18
C ALA A 198 3.20 -6.48 -7.39
N ILE A 199 3.46 -6.24 -6.11
CA ILE A 199 4.16 -7.20 -5.23
C ILE A 199 3.26 -8.38 -4.85
N LEU A 200 1.97 -8.15 -4.59
CA LEU A 200 1.02 -9.21 -4.21
C LEU A 200 0.85 -10.28 -5.31
N GLY A 201 1.11 -9.92 -6.56
CA GLY A 201 1.13 -10.87 -7.67
C GLY A 201 2.13 -12.02 -7.49
N PHE A 202 3.24 -11.84 -6.76
CA PHE A 202 4.19 -12.93 -6.44
C PHE A 202 3.59 -14.05 -5.59
N VAL A 203 2.54 -13.78 -4.84
CA VAL A 203 1.77 -14.79 -4.11
C VAL A 203 0.51 -15.23 -4.84
N GLY A 204 0.38 -14.89 -6.14
CA GLY A 204 -0.74 -15.32 -6.97
C GLY A 204 -1.98 -14.42 -6.90
N ALA A 205 -1.82 -13.17 -6.50
CA ALA A 205 -2.90 -12.18 -6.39
C ALA A 205 -3.24 -11.44 -7.70
N GLY A 206 -2.78 -11.95 -8.86
CA GLY A 206 -3.08 -11.39 -10.18
C GLY A 206 -2.14 -10.27 -10.65
N GLY A 207 -2.46 -9.71 -11.80
CA GLY A 207 -1.81 -8.54 -12.37
C GLY A 207 -0.38 -8.72 -12.85
N LEU A 208 0.33 -7.61 -13.05
CA LEU A 208 1.73 -7.59 -13.51
C LEU A 208 2.67 -8.39 -12.60
N GLY A 209 2.43 -8.42 -11.29
CA GLY A 209 3.30 -9.16 -10.36
C GLY A 209 3.23 -10.67 -10.57
N GLN A 210 2.05 -11.22 -10.83
CA GLN A 210 1.90 -12.65 -11.15
C GLN A 210 2.55 -12.98 -12.50
N MET A 211 2.41 -12.09 -13.47
CA MET A 211 3.07 -12.23 -14.77
C MET A 211 4.60 -12.22 -14.62
N LEU A 212 5.15 -11.27 -13.83
CA LEU A 212 6.57 -11.20 -13.56
C LEU A 212 7.09 -12.47 -12.87
N TYR A 213 6.39 -12.94 -11.83
CA TYR A 213 6.74 -14.18 -11.14
C TYR A 213 6.78 -15.38 -12.09
N PHE A 214 5.78 -15.50 -12.97
CA PHE A 214 5.70 -16.57 -13.95
C PHE A 214 6.88 -16.53 -14.93
N GLU A 215 7.18 -15.38 -15.54
CA GLU A 215 8.27 -15.25 -16.51
C GLU A 215 9.65 -15.45 -15.85
N LEU A 216 9.84 -14.96 -14.60
CA LEU A 216 11.08 -15.23 -13.86
C LEU A 216 11.24 -16.70 -13.48
N SER A 217 10.16 -17.39 -13.11
CA SER A 217 10.19 -18.82 -12.76
C SER A 217 10.57 -19.70 -13.94
N LEU A 218 10.29 -19.26 -15.15
CA LEU A 218 10.65 -19.94 -16.42
C LEU A 218 11.97 -19.42 -17.01
N PHE A 219 12.68 -18.52 -16.33
CA PHE A 219 13.89 -17.85 -16.84
C PHE A 219 13.70 -17.11 -18.17
N HIS A 220 12.48 -16.65 -18.45
CA HIS A 220 12.15 -15.81 -19.59
C HIS A 220 12.55 -14.36 -19.33
N LEU A 221 13.84 -14.07 -19.27
CA LEU A 221 14.37 -12.80 -18.77
C LEU A 221 14.00 -11.60 -19.65
N SER A 222 13.88 -11.76 -20.97
CA SER A 222 13.41 -10.71 -21.90
C SER A 222 11.97 -10.31 -21.64
N GLN A 223 11.07 -11.29 -21.39
CA GLN A 223 9.68 -11.06 -21.01
C GLN A 223 9.59 -10.39 -19.63
N ALA A 224 10.38 -10.89 -18.66
CA ALA A 224 10.44 -10.29 -17.33
C ALA A 224 10.88 -8.82 -17.40
N CYS A 225 11.85 -8.48 -18.27
CA CYS A 225 12.28 -7.10 -18.50
C CYS A 225 11.13 -6.21 -18.97
N THR A 226 10.34 -6.66 -19.93
CA THR A 226 9.15 -5.91 -20.42
C THR A 226 8.13 -5.69 -19.32
N VAL A 227 7.87 -6.71 -18.50
CA VAL A 227 6.94 -6.57 -17.36
C VAL A 227 7.47 -5.59 -16.32
N ILE A 228 8.77 -5.63 -15.99
CA ILE A 228 9.40 -4.66 -15.07
C ILE A 228 9.26 -3.23 -15.61
N ILE A 229 9.55 -3.01 -16.90
CA ILE A 229 9.37 -1.71 -17.54
C ILE A 229 7.91 -1.25 -17.44
N ALA A 230 6.95 -2.15 -17.69
CA ALA A 230 5.53 -1.84 -17.57
C ALA A 230 5.12 -1.48 -16.13
N MET A 231 5.68 -2.16 -15.11
CA MET A 231 5.45 -1.83 -13.70
C MET A 231 6.00 -0.44 -13.35
N LEU A 232 7.21 -0.12 -13.81
CA LEU A 232 7.81 1.21 -13.61
C LEU A 232 7.01 2.31 -14.32
N ALA A 233 6.57 2.06 -15.55
CA ALA A 233 5.74 2.98 -16.32
C ALA A 233 4.40 3.23 -15.63
N LEU A 234 3.75 2.17 -15.13
CA LEU A 234 2.49 2.27 -14.39
C LEU A 234 2.66 3.11 -13.11
N ALA A 235 3.70 2.84 -12.32
CA ALA A 235 4.01 3.62 -11.12
C ALA A 235 4.23 5.09 -11.46
N ALA A 236 5.07 5.40 -12.46
CA ALA A 236 5.37 6.75 -12.89
C ALA A 236 4.12 7.50 -13.41
N MET A 237 3.24 6.83 -14.17
CA MET A 237 1.96 7.42 -14.63
C MET A 237 1.07 7.80 -13.46
N VAL A 238 0.95 6.94 -12.45
CA VAL A 238 0.10 7.20 -11.29
C VAL A 238 0.70 8.27 -10.40
N ASP A 239 1.99 8.25 -10.15
CA ASP A 239 2.70 9.29 -9.39
C ASP A 239 2.49 10.67 -10.04
N THR A 240 2.61 10.73 -11.36
CA THR A 240 2.40 11.97 -12.13
C THR A 240 0.94 12.44 -12.06
N ALA A 241 -0.02 11.53 -12.28
CA ALA A 241 -1.44 11.85 -12.18
C ALA A 241 -1.82 12.34 -10.76
N SER A 242 -1.31 11.69 -9.73
CA SER A 242 -1.50 12.08 -8.32
C SER A 242 -0.90 13.45 -8.03
N ALA A 243 0.27 13.77 -8.58
CA ALA A 243 0.92 15.06 -8.41
C ALA A 243 0.08 16.19 -9.03
N ILE A 244 -0.41 16.01 -10.25
CA ILE A 244 -1.27 17.01 -10.95
C ILE A 244 -2.54 17.27 -10.14
N LEU A 245 -3.23 16.22 -9.68
CA LEU A 245 -4.46 16.35 -8.89
C LEU A 245 -4.25 17.05 -7.52
N ARG A 246 -3.02 17.02 -6.98
CA ARG A 246 -2.69 17.71 -5.72
C ARG A 246 -2.37 19.19 -5.93
N VAL A 247 -1.70 19.55 -7.02
CA VAL A 247 -1.30 20.94 -7.32
C VAL A 247 -2.51 21.82 -7.52
N ASP A 248 -3.56 21.37 -8.22
CA ASP A 248 -4.78 22.15 -8.47
C ASP A 248 -5.56 22.53 -7.20
N ARG A 249 -5.28 21.88 -6.05
CA ARG A 249 -5.97 22.17 -4.78
C ARG A 249 -5.27 23.26 -3.92
N HIS A 250 -4.02 23.59 -4.20
CA HIS A 250 -3.31 24.66 -3.48
C HIS A 250 -3.47 26.03 -4.13
N SER A 251 -4.12 26.11 -5.29
CA SER A 251 -4.36 27.35 -6.04
C SER A 251 -5.78 27.93 -5.87
N GLN A 252 -6.62 27.34 -5.02
CA GLN A 252 -7.94 27.85 -4.61
C GLN A 252 -7.98 28.13 -3.10
#